data_e10ab9937eb0a6aa427dac04d6ae84c6
#
_entry.id   e10ab9937eb0a6aa427dac04d6ae84c6
#
_cell.length_a   1.000
_cell.length_b   1.000
_cell.length_c   1.000
_cell.angle_alpha   90.00
_cell.angle_beta   90.00
_cell.angle_gamma   90.00
#
_symmetry.space_group_name_H-M   'P 1'
#
loop_
_entity.id
_entity.type
_entity.pdbx_description
1 polymer ?
#
loop_
_entity_poly.entity_id
_entity_poly.type
_entity_poly.pdbx_seq_one_letter_code
_entity_poly.pdbx_strand_id
1 'polypeptide(L)'
;MVVVTLGNPRDKFWGMILALAPEGLSLSGAELASFEDLVMMVKDGESFSPAVVFFPMHRIERIELDLPDGSLPSLSQRFSAKTGMEPSALLRPGGIKENEGTAKFENRRTLPSRVRLEDEE
;
A
#
# COMPACT_ATOMS: atom_id res chain seq x y z
N MET A 1 5.52 5.07 -3.93
CA MET A 1 4.83 5.35 -2.64
C MET A 1 4.18 6.72 -2.72
N VAL A 2 3.01 6.83 -2.17
CA VAL A 2 2.24 8.07 -2.21
C VAL A 2 1.60 8.36 -0.86
N VAL A 3 1.17 9.62 -0.68
CA VAL A 3 0.33 10.01 0.43
C VAL A 3 -0.98 10.47 -0.19
N VAL A 4 -2.07 9.85 0.20
CA VAL A 4 -3.40 10.16 -0.30
C VAL A 4 -4.15 10.95 0.76
N THR A 5 -4.69 12.09 0.37
CA THR A 5 -5.52 12.90 1.26
C THR A 5 -6.97 12.71 0.86
N LEU A 6 -7.78 12.33 1.83
CA LEU A 6 -9.20 12.11 1.62
C LEU A 6 -10.01 13.23 2.26
N GLY A 7 -11.19 13.46 1.71
CA GLY A 7 -12.13 14.41 2.29
C GLY A 7 -13.36 13.70 2.83
N ASN A 8 -14.06 14.32 3.72
CA ASN A 8 -15.35 13.94 4.27
C ASN A 8 -15.48 12.48 4.73
N PRO A 9 -14.80 12.08 5.75
CA PRO A 9 -13.99 12.90 6.64
C PRO A 9 -12.56 13.02 6.13
N ARG A 10 -11.84 13.99 6.60
CA ARG A 10 -10.47 14.19 6.18
C ARG A 10 -9.59 13.13 6.84
N ASP A 11 -8.76 12.51 6.04
CA ASP A 11 -7.85 11.49 6.53
C ASP A 11 -6.69 11.40 5.56
N LYS A 12 -5.60 10.78 5.96
CA LYS A 12 -4.45 10.59 5.10
C LYS A 12 -3.94 9.17 5.21
N PHE A 13 -3.54 8.62 4.06
CA PHE A 13 -2.98 7.28 3.99
C PHE A 13 -1.66 7.34 3.26
N TRP A 14 -0.73 6.49 3.69
CA TRP A 14 0.56 6.34 3.04
C TRP A 14 0.62 4.92 2.51
N GLY A 15 1.03 4.75 1.26
CA GLY A 15 1.08 3.41 0.73
C GLY A 15 1.50 3.34 -0.72
N MET A 16 1.32 2.14 -1.27
CA MET A 16 1.68 1.84 -2.63
C MET A 16 0.41 1.74 -3.46
N ILE A 17 0.39 2.41 -4.59
CA ILE A 17 -0.76 2.34 -5.50
C ILE A 17 -0.80 0.97 -6.13
N LEU A 18 -1.95 0.33 -6.05
CA LEU A 18 -2.17 -0.94 -6.74
C LEU A 18 -2.89 -0.73 -8.05
N ALA A 19 -3.82 0.20 -8.09
CA ALA A 19 -4.56 0.51 -9.31
C ALA A 19 -5.17 1.89 -9.19
N LEU A 20 -5.22 2.62 -10.29
CA LEU A 20 -5.85 3.93 -10.35
C LEU A 20 -6.72 3.95 -11.58
N ALA A 21 -7.98 4.27 -11.40
CA ALA A 21 -8.96 4.27 -12.47
C ALA A 21 -9.93 5.42 -12.26
N PRO A 22 -10.79 5.74 -13.22
CA PRO A 22 -11.74 6.83 -13.02
C PRO A 22 -12.63 6.62 -11.81
N GLU A 23 -12.89 5.39 -11.42
CA GLU A 23 -13.76 5.09 -10.28
C GLU A 23 -13.07 5.36 -8.94
N GLY A 24 -11.78 5.22 -8.90
CA GLY A 24 -11.05 5.41 -7.64
C GLY A 24 -9.68 4.80 -7.61
N LEU A 25 -9.16 4.66 -6.42
CA LEU A 25 -7.79 4.23 -6.18
C LEU A 25 -7.76 3.03 -5.25
N SER A 26 -7.02 2.00 -5.62
CA SER A 26 -6.73 0.88 -4.71
C SER A 26 -5.31 1.07 -4.18
N LEU A 27 -5.16 0.98 -2.88
CA LEU A 27 -3.92 1.27 -2.20
C LEU A 27 -3.59 0.18 -1.19
N SER A 28 -2.32 -0.14 -1.07
CA SER A 28 -1.85 -1.03 -0.01
C SER A 28 -1.00 -0.18 0.92
N GLY A 29 -1.38 -0.06 2.17
CA GLY A 29 -0.63 0.79 3.08
C GLY A 29 -1.28 0.91 4.45
N ALA A 30 -1.19 2.09 5.02
CA ALA A 30 -1.69 2.34 6.37
C ALA A 30 -2.07 3.80 6.51
N GLU A 31 -2.89 4.08 7.51
CA GLU A 31 -3.21 5.45 7.86
C GLU A 31 -1.93 6.16 8.25
N LEU A 32 -1.78 7.39 7.82
CA LEU A 32 -0.58 8.15 8.12
C LEU A 32 -0.41 8.34 9.62
N ALA A 33 -1.50 8.45 10.35
CA ALA A 33 -1.43 8.58 11.81
C ALA A 33 -0.80 7.36 12.48
N SER A 34 -0.82 6.22 11.82
CA SER A 34 -0.24 4.99 12.36
C SER A 34 1.17 4.72 11.88
N PHE A 35 1.76 5.66 11.16
CA PHE A 35 3.06 5.42 10.54
C PHE A 35 4.14 5.05 11.56
N GLU A 36 4.23 5.78 12.66
CA GLU A 36 5.26 5.52 13.65
C GLU A 36 5.06 4.15 14.32
N ASP A 37 3.82 3.79 14.57
CA ASP A 37 3.53 2.49 15.17
C ASP A 37 3.91 1.38 14.21
N LEU A 38 3.65 1.56 12.93
CA LEU A 38 4.01 0.59 11.92
C LEU A 38 5.53 0.41 11.86
N VAL A 39 6.28 1.51 11.90
CA VAL A 39 7.72 1.45 11.88
C VAL A 39 8.23 0.64 13.08
N MET A 40 7.66 0.89 14.25
CA MET A 40 8.09 0.17 15.44
C MET A 40 7.77 -1.32 15.38
N MET A 41 6.61 -1.67 14.87
CA MET A 41 6.24 -3.07 14.73
C MET A 41 7.20 -3.80 13.82
N VAL A 42 7.51 -3.21 12.68
CA VAL A 42 8.39 -3.83 11.71
C VAL A 42 9.81 -3.91 12.27
N LYS A 43 10.26 -2.86 12.94
CA LYS A 43 11.58 -2.84 13.51
C LYS A 43 11.73 -3.93 14.56
N ASP A 44 10.68 -4.17 15.33
CA ASP A 44 10.70 -5.17 16.38
C ASP A 44 10.47 -6.59 15.87
N GLY A 45 10.30 -6.75 14.57
CA GLY A 45 10.10 -8.06 13.98
C GLY A 45 8.70 -8.62 14.13
N GLU A 46 7.73 -7.79 14.50
CA GLU A 46 6.36 -8.24 14.63
C GLU A 46 5.71 -8.37 13.27
N SER A 47 4.76 -9.27 13.17
CA SER A 47 4.08 -9.44 11.89
C SER A 47 3.21 -8.23 11.60
N PHE A 48 3.13 -7.89 10.34
CA PHE A 48 2.34 -6.77 9.89
C PHE A 48 1.64 -7.13 8.59
N SER A 49 0.36 -6.82 8.53
CA SER A 49 -0.39 -7.00 7.29
C SER A 49 -0.86 -5.62 6.84
N PRO A 50 -0.50 -5.20 5.64
CA PRO A 50 -0.97 -3.91 5.15
C PRO A 50 -2.46 -3.96 4.88
N ALA A 51 -3.10 -2.82 5.00
CA ALA A 51 -4.50 -2.70 4.62
C ALA A 51 -4.56 -2.48 3.12
N VAL A 52 -5.35 -3.29 2.42
CA VAL A 52 -5.59 -3.10 1.00
C VAL A 52 -6.97 -2.46 0.92
N VAL A 53 -7.04 -1.23 0.49
CA VAL A 53 -8.27 -0.45 0.52
C VAL A 53 -8.57 0.17 -0.83
N PHE A 54 -9.83 0.45 -1.07
CA PHE A 54 -10.26 1.15 -2.26
C PHE A 54 -10.93 2.45 -1.83
N PHE A 55 -10.48 3.56 -2.40
CA PHE A 55 -11.10 4.85 -2.14
C PHE A 55 -11.81 5.32 -3.40
N PRO A 56 -13.14 5.56 -3.31
CA PRO A 56 -13.85 6.12 -4.45
C PRO A 56 -13.28 7.47 -4.83
N MET A 57 -13.28 7.79 -6.11
CA MET A 57 -12.65 9.01 -6.58
C MET A 57 -13.19 10.27 -5.90
N HIS A 58 -14.48 10.32 -5.59
CA HIS A 58 -15.04 11.51 -4.97
C HIS A 58 -14.52 11.77 -3.55
N ARG A 59 -13.90 10.76 -2.91
CA ARG A 59 -13.32 10.92 -1.60
C ARG A 59 -11.89 11.44 -1.65
N ILE A 60 -11.25 11.39 -2.80
CA ILE A 60 -9.83 11.72 -2.91
C ILE A 60 -9.66 13.19 -3.20
N GLU A 61 -9.00 13.92 -2.31
CA GLU A 61 -8.68 15.32 -2.55
C GLU A 61 -7.39 15.45 -3.33
N ARG A 62 -6.40 14.66 -3.02
CA ARG A 62 -5.16 14.67 -3.79
C ARG A 62 -4.31 13.46 -3.48
N ILE A 63 -3.43 13.15 -4.39
CA ILE A 63 -2.47 12.08 -4.25
C ILE A 63 -1.10 12.73 -4.46
N GLU A 64 -0.22 12.62 -3.48
CA GLU A 64 1.10 13.21 -3.57
C GLU A 64 2.16 12.12 -3.57
N LEU A 65 3.19 12.28 -4.38
CA LEU A 65 4.29 11.35 -4.33
C LEU A 65 5.03 11.53 -3.01
N ASP A 66 5.48 10.43 -2.43
CA ASP A 66 6.23 10.45 -1.18
C ASP A 66 7.70 10.72 -1.52
N LEU A 67 8.08 11.97 -1.55
CA LEU A 67 9.41 12.40 -1.94
C LEU A 67 10.06 13.20 -0.82
N PRO A 68 11.40 13.24 -0.78
CA PRO A 68 12.06 14.08 0.19
C PRO A 68 11.82 15.55 -0.13
N ASP A 69 11.84 16.39 0.90
CA ASP A 69 11.62 17.81 0.73
C ASP A 69 12.82 18.52 1.35
N GLY A 70 13.75 18.95 0.51
CA GLY A 70 14.97 19.56 0.98
C GLY A 70 15.76 18.57 1.82
N SER A 71 16.05 18.92 3.05
CA SER A 71 16.78 18.03 3.94
C SER A 71 15.86 17.08 4.69
N LEU A 72 14.55 17.23 4.52
CA LEU A 72 13.62 16.33 5.19
C LEU A 72 13.45 15.06 4.36
N PRO A 73 13.64 13.90 4.96
CA PRO A 73 13.49 12.65 4.19
C PRO A 73 12.02 12.35 3.91
N SER A 74 11.78 11.57 2.87
CA SER A 74 10.45 11.09 2.61
C SER A 74 10.07 10.08 3.69
N LEU A 75 8.79 9.74 3.76
CA LEU A 75 8.33 8.72 4.70
C LEU A 75 8.97 7.38 4.35
N SER A 76 9.13 7.08 3.06
CA SER A 76 9.77 5.84 2.64
C SER A 76 11.22 5.79 3.09
N GLN A 77 11.92 6.90 3.01
CA GLN A 77 13.30 6.95 3.47
C GLN A 77 13.39 6.76 4.98
N ARG A 78 12.47 7.38 5.72
CA ARG A 78 12.43 7.22 7.16
C ARG A 78 12.13 5.77 7.55
N PHE A 79 11.22 5.14 6.84
CA PHE A 79 10.86 3.76 7.09
C PHE A 79 12.07 2.86 6.87
N SER A 80 12.74 3.02 5.74
CA SER A 80 13.89 2.19 5.40
C SER A 80 15.05 2.41 6.37
N ALA A 81 15.25 3.64 6.79
CA ALA A 81 16.35 3.95 7.71
C ALA A 81 16.14 3.29 9.06
N LYS A 82 14.90 3.19 9.50
CA LYS A 82 14.61 2.64 10.82
C LYS A 82 14.42 1.13 10.84
N THR A 83 13.93 0.57 9.75
CA THR A 83 13.61 -0.86 9.73
C THR A 83 14.59 -1.69 8.92
N GLY A 84 15.36 -1.06 8.04
CA GLY A 84 16.25 -1.79 7.14
C GLY A 84 15.52 -2.44 5.98
N MET A 85 14.24 -2.15 5.81
CA MET A 85 13.43 -2.77 4.75
C MET A 85 12.87 -1.72 3.83
N GLU A 86 12.63 -2.10 2.59
CA GLU A 86 11.97 -1.21 1.65
C GLU A 86 10.47 -1.31 1.84
N PRO A 87 9.75 -0.21 1.92
CA PRO A 87 8.30 -0.27 2.10
C PRO A 87 7.60 -1.06 1.02
N SER A 88 8.06 -0.94 -0.22
CA SER A 88 7.39 -1.63 -1.31
C SER A 88 7.45 -3.15 -1.16
N ALA A 89 8.49 -3.66 -0.54
CA ALA A 89 8.57 -5.10 -0.32
C ALA A 89 7.54 -5.55 0.70
N LEU A 90 7.29 -4.72 1.71
CA LEU A 90 6.34 -5.06 2.75
C LEU A 90 4.90 -4.86 2.30
N LEU A 91 4.65 -3.82 1.52
CA LEU A 91 3.29 -3.45 1.17
C LEU A 91 2.74 -4.16 -0.06
N ARG A 92 3.57 -4.88 -0.80
CA ARG A 92 3.07 -5.59 -1.96
C ARG A 92 2.13 -6.69 -1.49
N PRO A 93 0.93 -6.79 -2.03
CA PRO A 93 0.00 -7.82 -1.64
C PRO A 93 0.61 -9.19 -1.87
N GLY A 94 0.50 -10.07 -0.90
CA GLY A 94 1.12 -11.34 -0.98
C GLY A 94 2.56 -11.26 -0.54
N GLY A 95 3.12 -10.10 -0.63
CA GLY A 95 4.40 -9.82 -0.11
C GLY A 95 5.45 -10.84 -0.29
N ILE A 96 6.17 -11.05 0.71
CA ILE A 96 7.19 -11.97 0.67
C ILE A 96 6.79 -13.36 0.50
N LYS A 97 5.76 -13.77 1.12
CA LYS A 97 5.39 -15.09 1.01
C LYS A 97 4.93 -15.47 -0.31
N GLU A 98 4.56 -14.55 -1.11
CA GLU A 98 4.09 -14.91 -2.34
C GLU A 98 5.20 -15.46 -3.17
N ASN A 99 6.39 -15.25 -2.82
CA ASN A 99 7.45 -15.76 -3.59
C ASN A 99 7.42 -17.22 -3.69
N GLU A 100 6.95 -17.91 -2.74
CA GLU A 100 6.91 -19.29 -2.91
C GLU A 100 5.63 -19.76 -3.32
N GLY A 101 4.61 -19.13 -3.01
CA GLY A 101 3.40 -19.68 -3.39
C GLY A 101 2.92 -19.15 -4.60
N THR A 102 2.90 -17.91 -4.75
CA THR A 102 2.27 -17.35 -5.76
C THR A 102 2.70 -17.61 -7.00
N ALA A 103 3.85 -17.93 -7.09
CA ALA A 103 4.31 -18.18 -8.34
C ALA A 103 3.39 -18.98 -9.09
N LYS A 104 2.67 -19.80 -8.56
CA LYS A 104 1.82 -20.55 -9.32
C LYS A 104 0.49 -20.06 -9.38
N PHE A 105 0.18 -19.26 -8.69
CA PHE A 105 -1.12 -18.84 -8.70
C PHE A 105 -1.50 -17.85 -9.68
N GLU A 106 -0.87 -17.29 -10.21
CA GLU A 106 -1.23 -16.36 -10.98
C GLU A 106 -1.45 -16.49 -12.18
N ASN A 107 -1.57 -16.94 -12.43
CA ASN A 107 -1.86 -17.08 -13.48
C ASN A 107 -3.03 -17.13 -13.79
N ARG A 108 -3.52 -17.19 -13.54
CA ARG A 108 -4.57 -17.21 -13.85
C ARG A 108 -5.30 -16.35 -13.97
N ARG A 109 -5.44 -16.01 -14.05
CA ARG A 109 -6.17 -15.39 -14.31
C ARG A 109 -6.53 -14.74 -14.49
N THR A 110 -6.69 -14.70 -14.39
CA THR A 110 -7.16 -14.39 -14.68
C THR A 110 -7.86 -14.03 -14.50
N LEU A 111 -8.39 -13.97 -14.32
CA LEU A 111 -9.08 -13.84 -14.49
C LEU A 111 -9.46 -13.40 -14.25
N PRO A 112 -9.82 -13.29 -14.02
CA PRO A 112 -10.35 -13.12 -14.15
C PRO A 112 -10.56 -12.57 -13.78
N SER A 113 -10.96 -12.35 -13.50
CA SER A 113 -11.15 -12.32 -13.58
C SER A 113 -11.56 -11.94 -13.05
N ARG A 114 -11.92 -11.55 -12.68
CA ARG A 114 -12.22 -11.62 -12.63
C ARG A 114 -12.51 -11.69 -12.09
N VAL A 115 -13.05 -11.70 -11.66
CA VAL A 115 -13.11 -12.24 -11.69
C VAL A 115 -13.39 -12.48 -11.27
N ARG A 116 -13.86 -12.41 -10.89
CA ARG A 116 -13.95 -13.00 -11.01
C ARG A 116 -14.22 -13.09 -10.60
N LEU A 117 -14.61 -13.09 -10.10
CA LEU A 117 -14.53 -13.64 -10.20
C LEU A 117 -14.60 -14.12 -10.08
N GLU A 118 -14.95 -14.32 -9.98
CA GLU A 118 -14.69 -15.10 -10.30
C GLU A 118 -14.37 -15.53 -10.47
N ASP A 119 -14.75 -15.65 -10.36
CA ASP A 119 -14.32 -16.37 -10.93
C ASP A 119 -14.03 -16.72 -11.06
N GLU A 120 -14.07 -16.62 -11.03
CA GLU A 120 -13.59 -17.17 -11.59
C GLU A 120 -13.21 -17.33 -11.79
N GLU A 121 -13.36 -17.16 -11.66
CA GLU A 121 -12.87 -17.53 -12.21
C GLU A 121 -12.61 -17.58 -12.41
#